data_0798f0744c65935801545f21b7bbc952
#
_entry.id   0798f0744c65935801545f21b7bbc952
#
_cell.length_a   1.000
_cell.length_b   1.000
_cell.length_c   1.000
_cell.angle_alpha   90.00
_cell.angle_beta   90.00
_cell.angle_gamma   90.00
#
_symmetry.space_group_name_H-M   'P 1'
#
loop_
_entity.id
_entity.type
_entity.pdbx_description
1 polymer ?
#
loop_
_entity_poly.entity_id
_entity_poly.type
_entity_poly.pdbx_seq_one_letter_code
_entity_poly.pdbx_strand_id
1 'polypeptide(L)'
;DLCGPKIRAGKFNRPQPDFPTGSTAWLEEAGAEPPEDPSVIPIQYEGLAEDLRPGDRVLCDDGQVSLTVSAVEGRRVKVNVVGGGQLRDRVGVSLPSRRVRISALTEKDKADLAFGLRAGVDYVALSFVRDAEDVRLLREICEAWGRPTPIVSKIETPQAIERLEPI
;
A
#
# COMPACT_ATOMS: atom_id res chain seq x y z
N ASP A 1 -7.39 13.51 -7.39
CA ASP A 1 -6.33 12.62 -6.90
C ASP A 1 -6.85 11.18 -6.89
N LEU A 2 -6.15 10.29 -7.58
CA LEU A 2 -6.41 8.86 -7.59
C LEU A 2 -5.69 8.23 -6.40
N CYS A 3 -6.42 7.45 -5.59
CA CYS A 3 -5.89 6.92 -4.33
C CYS A 3 -4.76 5.90 -4.53
N GLY A 4 -4.74 5.23 -5.68
CA GLY A 4 -3.83 4.13 -5.94
C GLY A 4 -4.07 2.92 -5.03
N PRO A 5 -3.16 1.95 -5.04
CA PRO A 5 -3.27 0.72 -4.28
C PRO A 5 -2.94 0.95 -2.79
N LYS A 6 -3.85 1.57 -2.07
CA LYS A 6 -3.66 1.86 -0.65
C LYS A 6 -3.87 0.60 0.19
N ILE A 7 -2.77 -0.06 0.56
CA ILE A 7 -2.79 -1.17 1.51
C ILE A 7 -3.16 -0.63 2.90
N ARG A 8 -3.98 -1.37 3.64
CA ARG A 8 -4.42 -1.00 4.99
C ARG A 8 -4.34 -2.19 5.93
N ALA A 9 -4.23 -1.91 7.21
CA ALA A 9 -4.54 -2.90 8.22
C ALA A 9 -6.03 -3.27 8.17
N GLY A 10 -6.37 -4.45 8.58
CA GLY A 10 -7.74 -4.89 8.80
C GLY A 10 -8.31 -4.32 10.10
N LYS A 11 -9.31 -5.01 10.64
CA LYS A 11 -9.85 -4.73 11.98
C LYS A 11 -9.10 -5.55 13.02
N PHE A 12 -8.88 -4.96 14.16
CA PHE A 12 -8.35 -5.65 15.34
C PHE A 12 -9.51 -6.10 16.25
N ASN A 13 -9.30 -7.17 17.02
CA ASN A 13 -10.28 -7.63 18.02
C ASN A 13 -10.30 -6.80 19.29
N ARG A 14 -9.40 -5.82 19.42
CA ARG A 14 -9.29 -4.89 20.53
C ARG A 14 -8.96 -3.47 20.02
N PRO A 15 -9.45 -2.42 20.67
CA PRO A 15 -9.13 -1.07 20.26
C PRO A 15 -7.64 -0.78 20.49
N GLN A 16 -7.00 -0.20 19.49
CA GLN A 16 -5.63 0.30 19.51
C GLN A 16 -4.60 -0.66 20.14
N PRO A 17 -4.42 -1.89 19.58
CA PRO A 17 -3.42 -2.80 20.09
C PRO A 17 -2.02 -2.17 20.07
N ASP A 18 -1.27 -2.38 21.15
CA ASP A 18 0.10 -1.91 21.30
C ASP A 18 1.09 -3.00 20.84
N PHE A 19 2.06 -2.60 20.03
CA PHE A 19 3.15 -3.45 19.56
C PHE A 19 4.48 -2.86 20.04
N PRO A 20 5.02 -3.30 21.18
CA PRO A 20 6.21 -2.71 21.78
C PRO A 20 7.46 -2.92 20.93
N THR A 21 8.36 -1.92 20.90
CA THR A 21 9.68 -2.05 20.28
C THR A 21 10.44 -3.26 20.85
N GLY A 22 11.06 -4.05 19.97
CA GLY A 22 11.78 -5.27 20.30
C GLY A 22 10.89 -6.51 20.44
N SER A 23 9.57 -6.38 20.37
CA SER A 23 8.67 -7.53 20.32
C SER A 23 8.61 -8.17 18.94
N THR A 24 7.91 -9.31 18.84
CA THR A 24 7.58 -9.96 17.57
C THR A 24 6.09 -9.91 17.34
N ALA A 25 5.69 -9.84 16.07
CA ALA A 25 4.30 -9.92 15.65
C ALA A 25 4.17 -10.77 14.38
N TRP A 26 2.95 -11.03 13.96
CA TRP A 26 2.64 -11.70 12.73
C TRP A 26 1.82 -10.80 11.82
N LEU A 27 2.14 -10.80 10.53
CA LEU A 27 1.28 -10.23 9.50
C LEU A 27 0.51 -11.38 8.85
N GLU A 28 -0.80 -11.20 8.69
CA GLU A 28 -1.68 -12.12 7.99
C GLU A 28 -2.61 -11.35 7.04
N GLU A 29 -3.05 -12.01 5.99
CA GLU A 29 -4.10 -11.46 5.15
C GLU A 29 -5.37 -11.25 5.98
N ALA A 30 -5.97 -10.07 5.91
CA ALA A 30 -7.16 -9.75 6.66
C ALA A 30 -8.35 -10.60 6.21
N GLY A 31 -8.96 -11.31 7.13
CA GLY A 31 -10.21 -12.04 6.94
C GLY A 31 -11.45 -11.14 7.11
N ALA A 32 -12.64 -11.76 7.05
CA ALA A 32 -13.90 -11.09 7.33
C ALA A 32 -13.99 -10.64 8.80
N GLU A 33 -13.48 -11.47 9.71
CA GLU A 33 -13.44 -11.20 11.15
C GLU A 33 -12.00 -10.85 11.59
N PRO A 34 -11.86 -10.04 12.66
CA PRO A 34 -10.55 -9.73 13.21
C PRO A 34 -9.87 -10.99 13.80
N PRO A 35 -8.52 -11.06 13.77
CA PRO A 35 -7.81 -12.21 14.31
C PRO A 35 -8.00 -12.33 15.83
N GLU A 36 -8.14 -13.56 16.33
CA GLU A 36 -8.22 -13.84 17.78
C GLU A 36 -6.85 -13.64 18.48
N ASP A 37 -5.77 -13.99 17.78
CA ASP A 37 -4.40 -13.85 18.27
C ASP A 37 -4.01 -12.36 18.33
N PRO A 38 -3.76 -11.81 19.54
CA PRO A 38 -3.45 -10.40 19.71
C PRO A 38 -2.07 -9.99 19.14
N SER A 39 -1.22 -10.93 18.78
CA SER A 39 0.07 -10.66 18.14
C SER A 39 -0.05 -10.51 16.62
N VAL A 40 -1.24 -10.71 16.04
CA VAL A 40 -1.47 -10.60 14.60
C VAL A 40 -1.88 -9.18 14.20
N ILE A 41 -1.22 -8.68 13.18
CA ILE A 41 -1.58 -7.46 12.45
C ILE A 41 -2.22 -7.91 11.13
N PRO A 42 -3.54 -7.82 10.99
CA PRO A 42 -4.22 -8.19 9.76
C PRO A 42 -3.94 -7.14 8.66
N ILE A 43 -3.60 -7.59 7.46
CA ILE A 43 -3.26 -6.74 6.31
C ILE A 43 -4.23 -6.99 5.16
N GLN A 44 -4.85 -5.95 4.64
CA GLN A 44 -5.75 -6.01 3.48
C GLN A 44 -4.94 -6.07 2.18
N TYR A 45 -4.20 -7.16 2.00
CA TYR A 45 -3.41 -7.41 0.81
C TYR A 45 -3.32 -8.92 0.53
N GLU A 46 -3.91 -9.34 -0.57
CA GLU A 46 -3.82 -10.72 -1.08
C GLU A 46 -2.42 -10.96 -1.67
N GLY A 47 -1.80 -12.08 -1.31
CA GLY A 47 -0.42 -12.40 -1.70
C GLY A 47 0.65 -11.82 -0.77
N LEU A 48 0.28 -11.40 0.43
CA LEU A 48 1.19 -10.81 1.42
C LEU A 48 2.44 -11.67 1.67
N ALA A 49 2.25 -12.97 1.94
CA ALA A 49 3.34 -13.90 2.22
C ALA A 49 4.16 -14.25 0.96
N GLU A 50 3.57 -14.11 -0.23
CA GLU A 50 4.25 -14.36 -1.49
C GLU A 50 5.21 -13.22 -1.88
N ASP A 51 4.86 -12.00 -1.51
CA ASP A 51 5.57 -10.78 -1.93
C ASP A 51 6.57 -10.27 -0.89
N LEU A 52 6.48 -10.72 0.37
CA LEU A 52 7.43 -10.34 1.42
C LEU A 52 8.55 -11.39 1.61
N ARG A 53 9.71 -10.92 2.02
CA ARG A 53 10.90 -11.73 2.31
C ARG A 53 11.58 -11.25 3.58
N PRO A 54 12.35 -12.10 4.27
CA PRO A 54 13.19 -11.67 5.39
C PRO A 54 14.07 -10.48 5.02
N GLY A 55 14.08 -9.47 5.89
CA GLY A 55 14.74 -8.19 5.69
C GLY A 55 13.88 -7.09 5.10
N ASP A 56 12.71 -7.39 4.53
CA ASP A 56 11.79 -6.37 4.03
C ASP A 56 11.24 -5.53 5.20
N ARG A 57 11.06 -4.24 4.95
CA ARG A 57 10.45 -3.32 5.91
C ARG A 57 8.95 -3.22 5.65
N VAL A 58 8.20 -3.07 6.73
CA VAL A 58 6.75 -2.76 6.70
C VAL A 58 6.52 -1.56 7.59
N LEU A 59 5.86 -0.55 7.08
CA LEU A 59 5.57 0.69 7.79
C LEU A 59 4.06 0.83 7.97
N CYS A 60 3.63 1.07 9.19
CA CYS A 60 2.23 1.30 9.54
C CYS A 60 2.07 2.71 10.10
N ASP A 61 0.91 3.34 9.83
CA ASP A 61 0.55 4.69 10.28
C ASP A 61 1.63 5.72 9.89
N ASP A 62 1.91 5.80 8.59
CA ASP A 62 2.93 6.70 8.01
C ASP A 62 4.33 6.54 8.65
N GLY A 63 4.64 5.32 9.11
CA GLY A 63 5.94 4.96 9.68
C GLY A 63 6.03 5.14 11.19
N GLN A 64 4.95 5.50 11.88
CA GLN A 64 4.92 5.54 13.35
C GLN A 64 5.22 4.17 13.97
N VAL A 65 4.72 3.10 13.35
CA VAL A 65 5.11 1.73 13.68
C VAL A 65 5.90 1.16 12.51
N SER A 66 7.12 0.72 12.79
CA SER A 66 8.02 0.13 11.80
C SER A 66 8.39 -1.30 12.16
N LEU A 67 8.29 -2.18 11.17
CA LEU A 67 8.49 -3.61 11.31
C LEU A 67 9.53 -4.08 10.30
N THR A 68 10.25 -5.16 10.65
CA THR A 68 11.14 -5.86 9.71
C THR A 68 10.76 -7.33 9.65
N VAL A 69 10.57 -7.85 8.44
CA VAL A 69 10.26 -9.26 8.22
C VAL A 69 11.44 -10.12 8.69
N SER A 70 11.17 -11.10 9.54
CA SER A 70 12.15 -12.06 10.03
C SER A 70 12.02 -13.45 9.39
N ALA A 71 10.79 -13.89 9.10
CA ALA A 71 10.51 -15.16 8.44
C ALA A 71 9.17 -15.12 7.70
N VAL A 72 8.99 -16.03 6.75
CA VAL A 72 7.71 -16.32 6.10
C VAL A 72 7.38 -17.79 6.35
N GLU A 73 6.25 -18.04 6.99
CA GLU A 73 5.82 -19.37 7.41
C GLU A 73 4.41 -19.67 6.85
N GLY A 74 4.36 -20.35 5.72
CA GLY A 74 3.11 -20.59 5.01
C GLY A 74 2.47 -19.27 4.56
N ARG A 75 1.29 -18.93 5.08
CA ARG A 75 0.57 -17.68 4.78
C ARG A 75 0.83 -16.57 5.81
N ARG A 76 1.64 -16.83 6.82
CA ARG A 76 1.98 -15.87 7.88
C ARG A 76 3.37 -15.28 7.67
N VAL A 77 3.52 -14.01 7.98
CA VAL A 77 4.81 -13.33 7.91
C VAL A 77 5.21 -12.87 9.31
N LYS A 78 6.28 -13.45 9.84
CA LYS A 78 6.84 -13.07 11.14
C LYS A 78 7.63 -11.78 11.02
N VAL A 79 7.40 -10.84 11.92
CA VAL A 79 8.07 -9.55 11.93
C VAL A 79 8.65 -9.21 13.30
N ASN A 80 9.75 -8.48 13.31
CA ASN A 80 10.29 -7.84 14.50
C ASN A 80 9.81 -6.38 14.51
N VAL A 81 9.32 -5.91 15.64
CA VAL A 81 8.92 -4.52 15.85
C VAL A 81 10.15 -3.67 16.09
N VAL A 82 10.54 -2.85 15.14
CA VAL A 82 11.72 -1.96 15.19
C VAL A 82 11.37 -0.63 15.86
N GLY A 83 10.25 -0.05 15.46
CA GLY A 83 9.65 1.12 16.12
C GLY A 83 8.23 0.76 16.53
N GLY A 84 8.01 0.68 17.82
CA GLY A 84 6.73 0.24 18.40
C GLY A 84 5.72 1.35 18.56
N GLY A 85 4.46 0.97 18.79
CA GLY A 85 3.35 1.89 19.03
C GLY A 85 2.00 1.22 18.89
N GLN A 86 0.96 2.02 19.06
CA GLN A 86 -0.42 1.59 18.93
C GLN A 86 -0.89 1.67 17.47
N LEU A 87 -1.63 0.66 17.03
CA LEU A 87 -2.26 0.64 15.70
C LEU A 87 -3.77 0.79 15.82
N ARG A 88 -4.36 1.45 14.83
CA ARG A 88 -5.82 1.60 14.70
C ARG A 88 -6.32 0.72 13.56
N ASP A 89 -7.60 0.39 13.60
CA ASP A 89 -8.29 -0.23 12.48
C ASP A 89 -8.06 0.56 11.19
N ARG A 90 -7.82 -0.17 10.11
CA ARG A 90 -7.70 0.37 8.76
C ARG A 90 -6.60 1.43 8.56
N VAL A 91 -5.63 1.50 9.46
CA VAL A 91 -4.47 2.37 9.31
C VAL A 91 -3.71 2.04 8.01
N GLY A 92 -3.09 3.04 7.40
CA GLY A 92 -2.29 2.86 6.20
C GLY A 92 -1.08 1.96 6.46
N VAL A 93 -0.81 1.05 5.52
CA VAL A 93 0.36 0.17 5.56
C VAL A 93 1.15 0.37 4.28
N SER A 94 2.44 0.63 4.42
CA SER A 94 3.37 0.72 3.30
C SER A 94 4.27 -0.51 3.28
N LEU A 95 4.29 -1.18 2.13
CA LEU A 95 5.16 -2.30 1.83
C LEU A 95 6.19 -1.84 0.79
N PRO A 96 7.35 -1.30 1.19
CA PRO A 96 8.34 -0.78 0.24
C PRO A 96 9.10 -1.87 -0.52
N SER A 97 8.57 -3.09 -0.55
CA SER A 97 9.10 -4.20 -1.34
C SER A 97 8.83 -3.98 -2.82
N ARG A 98 9.86 -4.21 -3.66
CA ARG A 98 9.74 -4.16 -5.13
C ARG A 98 8.84 -5.25 -5.71
N ARG A 99 8.44 -6.23 -4.91
CA ARG A 99 7.66 -7.40 -5.32
C ARG A 99 6.14 -7.21 -5.21
N VAL A 100 5.70 -6.11 -4.61
CA VAL A 100 4.27 -5.81 -4.50
C VAL A 100 3.65 -5.66 -5.89
N ARG A 101 2.76 -6.56 -6.24
CA ARG A 101 2.19 -6.74 -7.60
C ARG A 101 0.84 -6.00 -7.81
N ILE A 102 0.54 -5.01 -7.01
CA ILE A 102 -0.70 -4.25 -7.16
C ILE A 102 -0.52 -3.23 -8.29
N SER A 103 -1.50 -3.13 -9.20
CA SER A 103 -1.51 -2.09 -10.24
C SER A 103 -1.55 -0.69 -9.59
N ALA A 104 -0.84 0.27 -10.16
CA ALA A 104 -0.93 1.67 -9.74
C ALA A 104 -2.34 2.26 -9.92
N LEU A 105 -3.11 1.72 -10.88
CA LEU A 105 -4.51 2.06 -11.09
C LEU A 105 -5.39 0.88 -10.70
N THR A 106 -6.14 1.04 -9.61
CA THR A 106 -7.17 0.08 -9.19
C THR A 106 -8.44 0.25 -10.02
N GLU A 107 -9.36 -0.71 -9.98
CA GLU A 107 -10.66 -0.58 -10.63
C GLU A 107 -11.46 0.62 -10.09
N LYS A 108 -11.31 0.90 -8.79
CA LYS A 108 -11.88 2.11 -8.20
C LYS A 108 -11.28 3.38 -8.81
N ASP A 109 -9.95 3.43 -8.97
CA ASP A 109 -9.28 4.59 -9.57
C ASP A 109 -9.73 4.82 -11.02
N LYS A 110 -9.96 3.76 -11.78
CA LYS A 110 -10.51 3.87 -13.15
C LYS A 110 -11.92 4.46 -13.16
N ALA A 111 -12.77 4.05 -12.20
CA ALA A 111 -14.12 4.62 -12.06
C ALA A 111 -14.08 6.10 -11.61
N ASP A 112 -13.22 6.43 -10.64
CA ASP A 112 -13.01 7.81 -10.18
C ASP A 112 -12.44 8.69 -11.30
N LEU A 113 -11.48 8.17 -12.07
CA LEU A 113 -10.91 8.86 -13.25
C LEU A 113 -12.00 9.17 -14.27
N ALA A 114 -12.83 8.17 -14.62
CA ALA A 114 -13.92 8.36 -15.57
C ALA A 114 -14.92 9.43 -15.10
N PHE A 115 -15.21 9.49 -13.81
CA PHE A 115 -16.01 10.54 -13.21
C PHE A 115 -15.33 11.92 -13.33
N GLY A 116 -14.06 12.01 -12.93
CA GLY A 116 -13.28 13.26 -12.98
C GLY A 116 -13.15 13.82 -14.39
N LEU A 117 -12.87 12.95 -15.39
CA LEU A 117 -12.76 13.37 -16.80
C LEU A 117 -14.09 13.92 -17.34
N ARG A 118 -15.22 13.29 -16.98
CA ARG A 118 -16.57 13.81 -17.31
C ARG A 118 -16.86 15.16 -16.64
N ALA A 119 -16.44 15.31 -15.38
CA ALA A 119 -16.59 16.55 -14.63
C ALA A 119 -15.70 17.68 -15.11
N GLY A 120 -14.69 17.39 -15.93
CA GLY A 120 -13.81 18.39 -16.54
C GLY A 120 -12.70 18.86 -15.62
N VAL A 121 -12.08 17.95 -14.85
CA VAL A 121 -10.92 18.27 -14.01
C VAL A 121 -9.75 18.81 -14.85
N ASP A 122 -8.98 19.73 -14.29
CA ASP A 122 -7.82 20.34 -14.93
C ASP A 122 -6.55 19.48 -14.83
N TYR A 123 -6.44 18.68 -13.78
CA TYR A 123 -5.30 17.79 -13.50
C TYR A 123 -5.77 16.46 -12.92
N VAL A 124 -4.99 15.41 -13.17
CA VAL A 124 -5.15 14.12 -12.49
C VAL A 124 -3.87 13.80 -11.74
N ALA A 125 -3.94 13.60 -10.44
CA ALA A 125 -2.82 13.13 -9.63
C ALA A 125 -2.86 11.61 -9.47
N LEU A 126 -1.72 10.94 -9.70
CA LEU A 126 -1.52 9.50 -9.54
C LEU A 126 -0.68 9.23 -8.29
N SER A 127 -1.26 8.55 -7.30
CA SER A 127 -0.56 8.16 -6.08
C SER A 127 0.27 6.88 -6.28
N PHE A 128 1.31 6.74 -5.48
CA PHE A 128 2.18 5.56 -5.44
C PHE A 128 2.80 5.18 -6.79
N VAL A 129 3.18 6.16 -7.59
CA VAL A 129 3.93 5.93 -8.83
C VAL A 129 5.21 5.16 -8.53
N ARG A 130 5.56 4.17 -9.36
CA ARG A 130 6.76 3.34 -9.23
C ARG A 130 7.70 3.48 -10.42
N ASP A 131 7.11 3.71 -11.60
CA ASP A 131 7.87 3.89 -12.84
C ASP A 131 7.05 4.64 -13.91
N ALA A 132 7.68 4.90 -15.05
CA ALA A 132 7.05 5.61 -16.16
C ALA A 132 5.86 4.86 -16.78
N GLU A 133 5.80 3.52 -16.61
CA GLU A 133 4.70 2.73 -17.16
C GLU A 133 3.38 3.03 -16.46
N ASP A 134 3.43 3.24 -15.11
CA ASP A 134 2.25 3.65 -14.35
C ASP A 134 1.67 4.97 -14.90
N VAL A 135 2.52 5.92 -15.27
CA VAL A 135 2.12 7.23 -15.82
C VAL A 135 1.61 7.09 -17.26
N ARG A 136 2.27 6.26 -18.08
CA ARG A 136 1.84 6.00 -19.46
C ARG A 136 0.45 5.39 -19.51
N LEU A 137 0.19 4.38 -18.67
CA LEU A 137 -1.12 3.74 -18.58
C LEU A 137 -2.22 4.76 -18.27
N LEU A 138 -2.00 5.66 -17.30
CA LEU A 138 -2.96 6.72 -17.00
C LEU A 138 -3.16 7.68 -18.18
N ARG A 139 -2.08 8.05 -18.88
CA ARG A 139 -2.13 8.94 -20.03
C ARG A 139 -2.96 8.33 -21.18
N GLU A 140 -2.71 7.07 -21.49
CA GLU A 140 -3.46 6.33 -22.51
C GLU A 140 -4.97 6.30 -22.23
N ILE A 141 -5.35 6.11 -20.96
CA ILE A 141 -6.77 6.16 -20.55
C ILE A 141 -7.36 7.56 -20.77
N CYS A 142 -6.64 8.63 -20.36
CA CYS A 142 -7.10 10.00 -20.57
C CYS A 142 -7.26 10.34 -22.06
N GLU A 143 -6.33 9.90 -22.90
CA GLU A 143 -6.36 10.10 -24.35
C GLU A 143 -7.52 9.32 -25.00
N ALA A 144 -7.74 8.06 -24.61
CA ALA A 144 -8.85 7.25 -25.07
C ALA A 144 -10.23 7.86 -24.75
N TRP A 145 -10.30 8.64 -23.66
CA TRP A 145 -11.49 9.43 -23.32
C TRP A 145 -11.62 10.74 -24.12
N GLY A 146 -10.66 11.04 -25.00
CA GLY A 146 -10.61 12.29 -25.75
C GLY A 146 -10.31 13.53 -24.89
N ARG A 147 -9.75 13.32 -23.70
CA ARG A 147 -9.39 14.39 -22.76
C ARG A 147 -7.95 14.23 -22.24
N PRO A 148 -6.95 14.65 -23.04
CA PRO A 148 -5.55 14.64 -22.62
C PRO A 148 -5.38 15.61 -21.44
N THR A 149 -5.47 15.09 -20.23
CA THR A 149 -5.39 15.86 -18.98
C THR A 149 -3.97 15.77 -18.42
N PRO A 150 -3.34 16.89 -17.98
CA PRO A 150 -2.04 16.86 -17.34
C PRO A 150 -2.03 15.96 -16.10
N ILE A 151 -0.93 15.20 -15.94
CA ILE A 151 -0.75 14.24 -14.85
C ILE A 151 0.25 14.78 -13.83
N VAL A 152 -0.10 14.66 -12.56
CA VAL A 152 0.79 14.91 -11.43
C VAL A 152 1.24 13.56 -10.87
N SER A 153 2.49 13.17 -11.12
CA SER A 153 3.08 11.94 -10.57
C SER A 153 3.48 12.17 -9.10
N LYS A 154 2.86 11.44 -8.17
CA LYS A 154 3.22 11.53 -6.75
C LYS A 154 4.35 10.55 -6.44
N ILE A 155 5.52 11.09 -6.08
CA ILE A 155 6.74 10.32 -5.79
C ILE A 155 6.71 9.92 -4.31
N GLU A 156 6.08 8.79 -4.04
CA GLU A 156 5.80 8.29 -2.68
C GLU A 156 6.41 6.90 -2.43
N THR A 157 7.16 6.36 -3.41
CA THR A 157 7.76 5.03 -3.32
C THR A 157 9.28 5.08 -3.53
N PRO A 158 10.06 4.20 -2.89
CA PRO A 158 11.50 4.10 -3.15
C PRO A 158 11.82 3.80 -4.62
N GLN A 159 10.97 3.02 -5.29
CA GLN A 159 11.12 2.66 -6.69
C GLN A 159 11.02 3.90 -7.60
N ALA A 160 10.09 4.83 -7.30
CA ALA A 160 9.96 6.07 -8.07
C ALA A 160 11.21 6.95 -7.95
N ILE A 161 11.83 7.00 -6.76
CA ILE A 161 13.09 7.75 -6.57
C ILE A 161 14.21 7.16 -7.41
N GLU A 162 14.35 5.82 -7.44
CA GLU A 162 15.37 5.14 -8.24
C GLU A 162 15.16 5.28 -9.75
N ARG A 163 13.94 5.55 -10.19
CA ARG A 163 13.51 5.68 -11.59
C ARG A 163 12.92 7.05 -11.89
N LEU A 164 13.38 8.08 -11.22
CA LEU A 164 12.77 9.42 -11.28
C LEU A 164 12.90 10.05 -12.67
N GLU A 165 14.04 9.87 -13.32
CA GLU A 165 14.33 10.51 -14.61
C GLU A 165 13.35 10.13 -15.75
N PRO A 166 12.92 8.85 -15.90
CA PRO A 166 11.93 8.49 -16.93
C PRO A 166 10.47 8.79 -16.53
N ILE A 167 10.14 9.08 -15.25
CA ILE A 167 8.80 9.44 -14.79
C ILE A 167 8.45 10.89 -15.14
#